data_a701d60ff2920518b48b2cf766900eba
#
_entry.id   a701d60ff2920518b48b2cf766900eba
#
_cell.length_a   1.000
_cell.length_b   1.000
_cell.length_c   1.000
_cell.angle_alpha   90.00
_cell.angle_beta   90.00
_cell.angle_gamma   90.00
#
_symmetry.space_group_name_H-M   'P 1'
#
loop_
_entity.id
_entity.type
_entity.pdbx_description
1 polymer ?
#
loop_
_entity_poly.entity_id
_entity_poly.type
_entity_poly.pdbx_seq_one_letter_code
_entity_poly.pdbx_strand_id
1 'polypeptide(L)'
;WAAPEFPDGVRFSQIFEGMELTASSRFHAMNLGGNLDQSLASLKNSAKMLPGVNLVVLDDYCSDSGQLSSDIVKAVNKFIANSDWTTLLISKGGESMDSSPLIARGKNKLETDVIWLLTRPQSDSKRVLWVDGESVDLRLVEEGFIH
;
A
#
# COMPACT_ATOMS: atom_id res chain seq x y z
N TRP A 1 1.56 4.94 8.22
CA TRP A 1 0.57 4.66 7.20
C TRP A 1 -0.01 5.96 6.67
N ALA A 2 0.02 6.14 5.37
CA ALA A 2 -0.46 7.35 4.71
C ALA A 2 -1.44 6.98 3.59
N ALA A 3 -2.63 7.60 3.60
CA ALA A 3 -3.69 7.36 2.64
C ALA A 3 -4.53 8.63 2.40
N PRO A 4 -5.29 8.72 1.29
CA PRO A 4 -6.21 9.84 1.06
C PRO A 4 -7.32 9.95 2.10
N GLU A 5 -7.74 8.81 2.64
CA GLU A 5 -8.78 8.73 3.67
C GLU A 5 -8.24 8.02 4.92
N PHE A 6 -8.79 8.37 6.08
CA PHE A 6 -8.48 7.64 7.31
C PHE A 6 -9.11 6.25 7.27
N PRO A 7 -8.47 5.25 7.92
CA PRO A 7 -9.02 3.91 8.00
C PRO A 7 -10.36 3.90 8.72
N ASP A 8 -11.18 2.90 8.42
CA ASP A 8 -12.39 2.62 9.18
C ASP A 8 -12.04 2.40 10.65
N GLY A 9 -12.62 3.23 11.52
CA GLY A 9 -12.26 3.26 12.95
C GLY A 9 -12.61 1.95 13.67
N VAL A 10 -13.67 1.26 13.23
CA VAL A 10 -14.08 -0.04 13.82
C VAL A 10 -13.05 -1.09 13.46
N ARG A 11 -12.71 -1.19 12.17
CA ARG A 11 -11.69 -2.15 11.70
C ARG A 11 -10.33 -1.87 12.31
N PHE A 12 -10.00 -0.61 12.45
CA PHE A 12 -8.76 -0.19 13.11
C PHE A 12 -8.70 -0.66 14.57
N SER A 13 -9.78 -0.45 15.31
CA SER A 13 -9.88 -0.93 16.70
C SER A 13 -9.75 -2.45 16.81
N GLN A 14 -10.35 -3.21 15.88
CA GLN A 14 -10.21 -4.67 15.83
C GLN A 14 -8.75 -5.11 15.60
N ILE A 15 -8.04 -4.43 14.69
CA ILE A 15 -6.63 -4.76 14.39
C ILE A 15 -5.74 -4.49 15.62
N PHE A 16 -6.05 -3.46 16.39
CA PHE A 16 -5.28 -3.08 17.59
C PHE A 16 -5.74 -3.79 18.87
N GLU A 17 -6.83 -4.58 18.80
CA GLU A 17 -7.32 -5.33 19.94
C GLU A 17 -6.27 -6.33 20.44
N GLY A 18 -6.00 -6.30 21.74
CA GLY A 18 -4.98 -7.15 22.37
C GLY A 18 -3.53 -6.70 22.16
N MET A 19 -3.27 -5.64 21.41
CA MET A 19 -1.91 -5.10 21.28
C MET A 19 -1.52 -4.30 22.53
N GLU A 20 -0.25 -4.42 22.94
CA GLU A 20 0.30 -3.59 24.00
C GLU A 20 0.29 -2.11 23.60
N LEU A 21 0.05 -1.22 24.56
CA LEU A 21 0.03 0.24 24.33
C LEU A 21 1.34 0.74 23.70
N THR A 22 2.48 0.18 24.09
CA THR A 22 3.79 0.51 23.52
C THR A 22 3.93 0.12 22.06
N ALA A 23 3.27 -0.95 21.61
CA ALA A 23 3.25 -1.37 20.23
C ALA A 23 2.30 -0.48 19.40
N SER A 24 1.08 -0.24 19.89
CA SER A 24 0.09 0.60 19.20
C SER A 24 0.55 2.06 19.10
N SER A 25 1.31 2.58 20.05
CA SER A 25 1.86 3.95 20.04
C SER A 25 2.90 4.19 18.94
N ARG A 26 3.44 3.14 18.32
CA ARG A 26 4.35 3.24 17.17
C ARG A 26 3.64 3.40 15.83
N PHE A 27 2.33 3.22 15.83
CA PHE A 27 1.55 3.44 14.62
C PHE A 27 1.21 4.93 14.47
N HIS A 28 1.52 5.47 13.29
CA HIS A 28 1.21 6.84 12.93
C HIS A 28 0.42 6.86 11.63
N ALA A 29 -0.69 7.59 11.59
CA ALA A 29 -1.50 7.78 10.40
C ALA A 29 -1.39 9.22 9.89
N MET A 30 -1.33 9.38 8.58
CA MET A 30 -1.27 10.68 7.91
C MET A 30 -2.19 10.69 6.69
N ASN A 31 -2.91 11.80 6.50
CA ASN A 31 -3.72 12.00 5.30
C ASN A 31 -2.87 12.46 4.12
N LEU A 32 -3.01 11.80 2.95
CA LEU A 32 -2.40 12.17 1.68
C LEU A 32 -3.33 13.12 0.89
N GLY A 33 -3.75 14.22 1.49
CA GLY A 33 -4.63 15.18 0.84
C GLY A 33 -3.90 16.12 -0.15
N GLY A 34 -4.63 16.56 -1.18
CA GLY A 34 -4.15 17.61 -2.08
C GLY A 34 -3.06 17.17 -3.07
N ASN A 35 -1.96 17.90 -3.10
CA ASN A 35 -0.84 17.58 -3.99
C ASN A 35 0.05 16.48 -3.43
N LEU A 36 0.16 15.36 -4.14
CA LEU A 36 0.91 14.18 -3.68
C LEU A 36 2.39 14.48 -3.38
N ASP A 37 3.09 15.26 -4.23
CA ASP A 37 4.52 15.57 -4.01
C ASP A 37 4.71 16.34 -2.68
N GLN A 38 3.81 17.28 -2.37
CA GLN A 38 3.84 18.03 -1.12
C GLN A 38 3.51 17.12 0.09
N SER A 39 2.52 16.24 -0.06
CA SER A 39 2.14 15.30 0.99
C SER A 39 3.27 14.30 1.28
N LEU A 40 3.94 13.79 0.25
CA LEU A 40 5.10 12.90 0.40
C LEU A 40 6.30 13.63 1.02
N ALA A 41 6.53 14.90 0.69
CA ALA A 41 7.57 15.70 1.34
C ALA A 41 7.27 15.90 2.84
N SER A 42 6.02 16.18 3.20
CA SER A 42 5.57 16.32 4.58
C SER A 42 5.70 15.00 5.34
N LEU A 43 5.26 13.89 4.72
CA LEU A 43 5.40 12.54 5.29
C LEU A 43 6.85 12.19 5.57
N LYS A 44 7.75 12.47 4.63
CA LYS A 44 9.19 12.25 4.79
C LYS A 44 9.75 13.05 5.97
N ASN A 45 9.39 14.31 6.10
CA ASN A 45 9.82 15.13 7.20
C ASN A 45 9.29 14.60 8.54
N SER A 46 8.01 14.23 8.62
CA SER A 46 7.41 13.64 9.81
C SER A 46 8.09 12.32 10.20
N ALA A 47 8.31 11.42 9.22
CA ALA A 47 8.96 10.13 9.47
C ALA A 47 10.39 10.28 10.00
N LYS A 48 11.14 11.28 9.53
CA LYS A 48 12.49 11.58 10.06
C LYS A 48 12.51 12.10 11.49
N MET A 49 11.42 12.72 11.93
CA MET A 49 11.27 13.22 13.31
C MET A 49 10.83 12.13 14.29
N LEU A 50 10.29 11.03 13.79
CA LEU A 50 9.83 9.92 14.62
C LEU A 50 10.97 8.91 14.81
N PRO A 51 11.22 8.43 16.04
CA PRO A 51 12.27 7.47 16.29
C PRO A 51 11.90 6.09 15.73
N GLY A 52 12.83 5.46 15.02
CA GLY A 52 12.73 4.04 14.63
C GLY A 52 11.66 3.73 13.59
N VAL A 53 11.36 4.66 12.70
CA VAL A 53 10.50 4.35 11.53
C VAL A 53 11.23 3.36 10.63
N ASN A 54 10.67 2.16 10.48
CA ASN A 54 11.21 1.08 9.65
C ASN A 54 10.34 0.78 8.43
N LEU A 55 9.06 1.16 8.47
CA LEU A 55 8.08 0.91 7.41
C LEU A 55 7.22 2.15 7.19
N VAL A 56 7.07 2.54 5.94
CA VAL A 56 6.09 3.53 5.50
C VAL A 56 5.16 2.86 4.49
N VAL A 57 3.87 2.95 4.74
CA VAL A 57 2.83 2.44 3.84
C VAL A 57 2.17 3.62 3.14
N LEU A 58 2.21 3.63 1.81
CA LEU A 58 1.42 4.53 0.97
C LEU A 58 0.24 3.74 0.41
N ASP A 59 -0.92 3.97 0.98
CA ASP A 59 -2.14 3.26 0.63
C ASP A 59 -3.01 4.16 -0.24
N ASP A 60 -3.54 3.58 -1.31
CA ASP A 60 -4.43 4.26 -2.27
C ASP A 60 -3.87 5.60 -2.81
N TYR A 61 -2.54 5.63 -3.04
CA TYR A 61 -1.78 6.83 -3.44
C TYR A 61 -2.07 7.31 -4.87
N CYS A 62 -2.87 6.59 -5.62
CA CYS A 62 -3.21 6.91 -7.01
C CYS A 62 -4.68 6.59 -7.31
N SER A 63 -5.19 7.15 -8.41
CA SER A 63 -6.57 6.91 -8.84
C SER A 63 -6.87 5.43 -9.12
N ASP A 64 -8.11 5.00 -8.91
CA ASP A 64 -8.59 3.62 -9.10
C ASP A 64 -8.53 3.10 -10.55
N SER A 65 -8.49 4.00 -11.52
CA SER A 65 -8.54 3.67 -12.95
C SER A 65 -7.55 4.49 -13.77
N GLY A 66 -7.29 4.04 -14.99
CA GLY A 66 -6.38 4.71 -15.93
C GLY A 66 -4.90 4.44 -15.66
N GLN A 67 -4.03 5.04 -16.42
CA GLN A 67 -2.58 4.95 -16.24
C GLN A 67 -2.10 5.90 -15.15
N LEU A 68 -1.02 5.53 -14.46
CA LEU A 68 -0.33 6.45 -13.56
C LEU A 68 0.19 7.66 -14.36
N SER A 69 -0.12 8.85 -13.88
CA SER A 69 0.44 10.08 -14.46
C SER A 69 1.95 10.14 -14.22
N SER A 70 2.66 10.84 -15.11
CA SER A 70 4.11 11.05 -14.98
C SER A 70 4.48 11.72 -13.65
N ASP A 71 3.61 12.57 -13.13
CA ASP A 71 3.87 13.34 -11.91
C ASP A 71 3.77 12.45 -10.67
N ILE A 72 2.77 11.54 -10.63
CA ILE A 72 2.67 10.52 -9.57
C ILE A 72 3.91 9.62 -9.59
N VAL A 73 4.28 9.11 -10.77
CA VAL A 73 5.46 8.25 -10.91
C VAL A 73 6.73 8.95 -10.42
N LYS A 74 6.96 10.20 -10.84
CA LYS A 74 8.12 10.98 -10.40
C LYS A 74 8.11 11.22 -8.88
N ALA A 75 6.96 11.61 -8.32
CA ALA A 75 6.83 11.87 -6.90
C ALA A 75 7.10 10.63 -6.05
N VAL A 76 6.53 9.48 -6.43
CA VAL A 76 6.70 8.21 -5.72
C VAL A 76 8.14 7.71 -5.84
N ASN A 77 8.73 7.68 -7.05
CA ASN A 77 10.12 7.24 -7.24
C ASN A 77 11.09 8.13 -6.46
N LYS A 78 10.90 9.44 -6.49
CA LYS A 78 11.68 10.39 -5.68
C LYS A 78 11.55 10.12 -4.18
N PHE A 79 10.36 9.75 -3.72
CA PHE A 79 10.13 9.38 -2.32
C PHE A 79 10.86 8.09 -1.97
N ILE A 80 10.73 7.02 -2.77
CA ILE A 80 11.40 5.73 -2.57
C ILE A 80 12.93 5.91 -2.56
N ALA A 81 13.50 6.54 -3.58
CA ALA A 81 14.94 6.73 -3.72
C ALA A 81 15.60 7.51 -2.57
N ASN A 82 14.81 8.26 -1.81
CA ASN A 82 15.30 9.08 -0.70
C ASN A 82 14.81 8.61 0.67
N SER A 83 14.41 7.36 0.80
CA SER A 83 13.89 6.76 2.03
C SER A 83 14.94 5.85 2.66
N ASP A 84 15.07 5.93 3.98
CA ASP A 84 15.94 5.07 4.80
C ASP A 84 15.14 3.92 5.46
N TRP A 85 13.92 3.70 5.00
CA TRP A 85 12.97 2.69 5.51
C TRP A 85 12.38 1.87 4.37
N THR A 86 11.74 0.75 4.69
CA THR A 86 10.95 -0.02 3.73
C THR A 86 9.70 0.77 3.34
N THR A 87 9.44 0.91 2.04
CA THR A 87 8.22 1.54 1.52
C THR A 87 7.30 0.48 0.93
N LEU A 88 6.08 0.38 1.44
CA LEU A 88 5.02 -0.46 0.88
C LEU A 88 4.02 0.42 0.13
N LEU A 89 3.86 0.17 -1.15
CA LEU A 89 2.89 0.84 -2.01
C LEU A 89 1.67 -0.06 -2.19
N ILE A 90 0.49 0.41 -1.80
CA ILE A 90 -0.77 -0.30 -1.98
C ILE A 90 -1.64 0.48 -2.96
N SER A 91 -2.15 -0.19 -3.99
CA SER A 91 -3.11 0.38 -4.92
C SER A 91 -3.99 -0.71 -5.53
N LYS A 92 -5.11 -0.33 -6.08
CA LYS A 92 -5.94 -1.26 -6.86
C LYS A 92 -5.20 -1.70 -8.11
N GLY A 93 -5.32 -2.96 -8.48
CA GLY A 93 -4.78 -3.50 -9.73
C GLY A 93 -5.41 -2.82 -10.96
N GLY A 94 -4.66 -2.79 -12.07
CA GLY A 94 -5.19 -2.35 -13.37
C GLY A 94 -5.77 -3.52 -14.15
N GLU A 95 -6.93 -3.32 -14.78
CA GLU A 95 -7.42 -4.23 -15.81
C GLU A 95 -6.77 -3.86 -17.14
N SER A 96 -6.29 -4.86 -17.85
CA SER A 96 -5.90 -4.71 -19.27
C SER A 96 -7.14 -4.76 -20.14
N MET A 97 -7.22 -3.91 -21.18
CA MET A 97 -8.33 -3.93 -22.14
C MET A 97 -8.43 -5.23 -22.94
N ASP A 98 -7.38 -6.06 -22.96
CA ASP A 98 -7.26 -7.28 -23.77
C ASP A 98 -7.53 -8.59 -22.99
N SER A 99 -8.35 -8.58 -21.95
CA SER A 99 -8.61 -9.79 -21.14
C SER A 99 -7.35 -10.44 -20.54
N SER A 100 -6.23 -9.73 -20.55
CA SER A 100 -4.97 -10.16 -19.97
C SER A 100 -5.06 -10.23 -18.45
N PRO A 101 -4.22 -11.02 -17.78
CA PRO A 101 -4.24 -11.11 -16.33
C PRO A 101 -4.04 -9.73 -15.71
N LEU A 102 -4.66 -9.53 -14.56
CA LEU A 102 -4.48 -8.31 -13.75
C LEU A 102 -3.00 -7.98 -13.63
N ILE A 103 -2.66 -6.72 -13.81
CA ILE A 103 -1.29 -6.24 -13.75
C ILE A 103 -1.18 -5.24 -12.59
N ALA A 104 -0.12 -5.36 -11.81
CA ALA A 104 0.19 -4.37 -10.80
C ALA A 104 0.38 -2.99 -11.45
N ARG A 105 -0.29 -1.99 -10.87
CA ARG A 105 -0.30 -0.63 -11.40
C ARG A 105 1.10 -0.03 -11.30
N GLY A 106 1.58 0.50 -12.41
CA GLY A 106 2.91 1.10 -12.45
C GLY A 106 4.08 0.11 -12.48
N LYS A 107 3.85 -1.20 -12.65
CA LYS A 107 4.85 -2.27 -12.67
C LYS A 107 6.16 -1.90 -13.40
N ASN A 108 6.08 -1.18 -14.52
CA ASN A 108 7.26 -0.85 -15.35
C ASN A 108 7.69 0.63 -15.19
N LYS A 109 7.12 1.35 -14.25
CA LYS A 109 7.37 2.80 -14.07
C LYS A 109 7.83 3.14 -12.66
N LEU A 110 7.43 2.34 -11.68
CA LEU A 110 7.83 2.52 -10.28
C LEU A 110 9.09 1.70 -10.01
N GLU A 111 10.01 2.30 -9.29
CA GLU A 111 11.29 1.70 -8.86
C GLU A 111 11.06 0.87 -7.60
N THR A 112 10.43 -0.30 -7.77
CA THR A 112 10.13 -1.25 -6.69
C THR A 112 10.90 -2.54 -6.86
N ASP A 113 11.41 -3.10 -5.77
CA ASP A 113 12.19 -4.34 -5.77
C ASP A 113 11.30 -5.57 -5.95
N VAL A 114 10.12 -5.57 -5.32
CA VAL A 114 9.19 -6.71 -5.33
C VAL A 114 7.78 -6.22 -5.62
N ILE A 115 7.04 -7.00 -6.39
CA ILE A 115 5.64 -6.72 -6.73
C ILE A 115 4.76 -7.90 -6.31
N TRP A 116 3.81 -7.60 -5.45
CA TRP A 116 2.76 -8.52 -5.05
C TRP A 116 1.45 -8.16 -5.72
N LEU A 117 0.77 -9.17 -6.28
CA LEU A 117 -0.54 -9.00 -6.87
C LEU A 117 -1.54 -9.90 -6.16
N LEU A 118 -2.43 -9.30 -5.39
CA LEU A 118 -3.53 -10.01 -4.74
C LEU A 118 -4.75 -9.99 -5.65
N THR A 119 -5.23 -11.16 -6.05
CA THR A 119 -6.37 -11.32 -6.94
C THR A 119 -7.53 -12.03 -6.26
N ARG A 120 -8.73 -11.79 -6.75
CA ARG A 120 -9.97 -12.46 -6.34
C ARG A 120 -10.53 -13.24 -7.53
N PRO A 121 -10.09 -14.49 -7.77
CA PRO A 121 -10.45 -15.25 -8.98
C PRO A 121 -11.93 -15.62 -9.04
N GLN A 122 -12.58 -15.76 -7.88
CA GLN A 122 -14.01 -16.11 -7.74
C GLN A 122 -14.61 -15.30 -6.59
N SER A 123 -15.92 -15.40 -6.42
CA SER A 123 -16.59 -14.80 -5.27
C SER A 123 -16.05 -15.38 -3.95
N ASP A 124 -16.37 -14.72 -2.85
CA ASP A 124 -16.21 -15.16 -1.48
C ASP A 124 -14.82 -14.95 -0.87
N SER A 125 -14.37 -15.91 -0.09
CA SER A 125 -13.18 -15.80 0.75
C SER A 125 -11.87 -16.13 0.04
N LYS A 126 -11.92 -16.70 -1.18
CA LYS A 126 -10.70 -17.10 -1.90
C LYS A 126 -9.94 -15.90 -2.44
N ARG A 127 -8.63 -15.93 -2.26
CA ARG A 127 -7.68 -14.97 -2.84
C ARG A 127 -6.49 -15.73 -3.39
N VAL A 128 -5.82 -15.16 -4.36
CA VAL A 128 -4.54 -15.66 -4.86
C VAL A 128 -3.53 -14.52 -4.79
N LEU A 129 -2.46 -14.75 -4.07
CA LEU A 129 -1.32 -13.85 -4.01
C LEU A 129 -0.25 -14.32 -5.00
N TRP A 130 0.12 -13.44 -5.91
CA TRP A 130 1.19 -13.66 -6.87
C TRP A 130 2.44 -12.89 -6.44
N VAL A 131 3.55 -13.58 -6.37
CA VAL A 131 4.87 -13.02 -6.05
C VAL A 131 5.89 -13.62 -7.01
N ASP A 132 6.55 -12.80 -7.80
CA ASP A 132 7.62 -13.19 -8.74
C ASP A 132 7.25 -14.38 -9.66
N GLY A 133 5.99 -14.49 -10.05
CA GLY A 133 5.47 -15.55 -10.94
C GLY A 133 5.00 -16.80 -10.22
N GLU A 134 5.22 -16.92 -8.93
CA GLU A 134 4.64 -17.96 -8.08
C GLU A 134 3.31 -17.50 -7.49
N SER A 135 2.42 -18.44 -7.18
CA SER A 135 1.12 -18.14 -6.60
C SER A 135 0.89 -18.87 -5.30
N VAL A 136 0.25 -18.21 -4.36
CA VAL A 136 -0.17 -18.76 -3.07
C VAL A 136 -1.67 -18.56 -2.93
N ASP A 137 -2.38 -19.66 -2.68
CA ASP A 137 -3.81 -19.61 -2.39
C ASP A 137 -4.01 -19.15 -0.94
N LEU A 138 -4.84 -18.12 -0.78
CA LEU A 138 -5.18 -17.55 0.52
C LEU A 138 -6.69 -17.61 0.72
N ARG A 139 -7.09 -17.73 1.97
CA ARG A 139 -8.48 -17.58 2.39
C ARG A 139 -8.64 -16.36 3.28
N LEU A 140 -9.58 -15.49 2.93
CA LEU A 140 -9.95 -14.36 3.77
C LEU A 140 -10.95 -14.84 4.82
N VAL A 141 -10.62 -14.66 6.07
CA VAL A 141 -11.45 -14.90 7.25
C VAL A 141 -11.58 -13.61 8.05
N GLU A 142 -12.33 -13.64 9.14
CA GLU A 142 -12.55 -12.45 9.97
C GLU A 142 -11.23 -11.86 10.53
N GLU A 143 -10.30 -12.74 10.91
CA GLU A 143 -8.99 -12.36 11.46
C GLU A 143 -8.01 -11.88 10.39
N GLY A 144 -8.26 -12.12 9.11
CA GLY A 144 -7.39 -11.73 8.00
C GLY A 144 -7.20 -12.85 6.97
N PHE A 145 -5.99 -12.92 6.38
CA PHE A 145 -5.66 -13.97 5.42
C PHE A 145 -5.02 -15.16 6.13
N ILE A 146 -5.52 -16.37 5.80
CA ILE A 146 -4.92 -17.64 6.20
C ILE A 146 -4.52 -18.45 4.96
N HIS A 147 -3.52 -19.31 5.13
CA HIS A 147 -3.00 -20.20 4.11
C HIS A 147 -3.70 -21.55 4.19
#